data_03913f0f010fb152556c6c0a2e5ccbc5
#
_entry.id   03913f0f010fb152556c6c0a2e5ccbc5
#
_cell.length_a   1.000
_cell.length_b   1.000
_cell.length_c   1.000
_cell.angle_alpha   90.00
_cell.angle_beta   90.00
_cell.angle_gamma   90.00
#
_symmetry.space_group_name_H-M   'P 1'
#
loop_
_entity.id
_entity.type
_entity.pdbx_description
1 polymer ?
#
loop_
_entity_poly.entity_id
_entity_poly.type
_entity_poly.pdbx_seq_one_letter_code
_entity_poly.pdbx_strand_id
1 'polypeptide(L)'
;MQPLVSIITPVYNAEKFISQTIETVLSQTYTNWELILVDDGSSDNSLQIISKFTAAHKNIFLFKNAENSGAAITRNRGMEEAKGKYIAFLDADDIWFPTKLDKQIGMMEAKHLDVSFSSYNLMDAEGHSLEKKVKALEQLTYKKLLKCNYVGNLTGIYNAQTLGKIYTKNLRKRQDWLLWLAAVKKTKQPVLGIQESLANYRLQSDSMSANKFGLIKYNYSVYKTGLQFSTVKSLYYMVLFLYEYLFVKSKNTIDLPKI
;
A
#
# COMPACT_ATOMS: atom_id res chain seq x y z
N MET A 1 -3.95 26.08 3.03
CA MET A 1 -2.77 25.38 2.43
C MET A 1 -3.09 23.90 2.29
N GLN A 2 -2.70 23.27 1.20
CA GLN A 2 -2.82 21.82 1.04
C GLN A 2 -1.94 21.11 2.09
N PRO A 3 -2.42 20.08 2.82
CA PRO A 3 -1.60 19.32 3.76
C PRO A 3 -0.47 18.54 3.05
N LEU A 4 0.69 18.39 3.69
CA LEU A 4 1.79 17.59 3.14
C LEU A 4 1.43 16.10 3.16
N VAL A 5 1.71 15.40 2.06
CA VAL A 5 1.58 13.95 1.93
C VAL A 5 2.97 13.33 1.80
N SER A 6 3.35 12.43 2.71
CA SER A 6 4.56 11.61 2.57
C SER A 6 4.20 10.32 1.83
N ILE A 7 4.85 10.09 0.70
CA ILE A 7 4.72 8.89 -0.12
C ILE A 7 5.94 8.01 0.16
N ILE A 8 5.71 6.80 0.65
CA ILE A 8 6.79 5.88 1.03
C ILE A 8 6.89 4.76 0.01
N THR A 9 8.06 4.62 -0.59
CA THR A 9 8.36 3.61 -1.59
C THR A 9 9.58 2.78 -1.17
N PRO A 10 9.39 1.53 -0.74
CA PRO A 10 10.50 0.60 -0.56
C PRO A 10 11.02 0.17 -1.93
N VAL A 11 12.34 0.13 -2.08
CA VAL A 11 13.02 -0.22 -3.33
C VAL A 11 13.95 -1.40 -3.11
N TYR A 12 13.84 -2.41 -3.96
CA TYR A 12 14.80 -3.52 -4.04
C TYR A 12 14.79 -4.11 -5.44
N ASN A 13 15.89 -3.96 -6.17
CA ASN A 13 16.06 -4.44 -7.55
C ASN A 13 14.87 -4.08 -8.45
N ALA A 14 14.58 -2.79 -8.54
CA ALA A 14 13.42 -2.24 -9.24
C ALA A 14 13.78 -1.45 -10.52
N GLU A 15 14.98 -1.65 -11.10
CA GLU A 15 15.48 -0.87 -12.24
C GLU A 15 14.50 -0.80 -13.41
N LYS A 16 13.69 -1.86 -13.62
CA LYS A 16 12.73 -1.94 -14.72
C LYS A 16 11.53 -1.01 -14.55
N PHE A 17 11.17 -0.66 -13.31
CA PHE A 17 9.88 -0.04 -13.00
C PHE A 17 10.00 1.30 -12.27
N ILE A 18 11.08 1.50 -11.51
CA ILE A 18 11.19 2.63 -10.57
C ILE A 18 11.10 4.00 -11.25
N SER A 19 11.60 4.15 -12.49
CA SER A 19 11.45 5.40 -13.26
C SER A 19 9.96 5.72 -13.46
N GLN A 20 9.20 4.75 -13.98
CA GLN A 20 7.77 4.90 -14.22
C GLN A 20 7.01 5.20 -12.94
N THR A 21 7.33 4.50 -11.84
CA THR A 21 6.70 4.74 -10.53
C THR A 21 6.93 6.17 -10.04
N ILE A 22 8.17 6.70 -10.12
CA ILE A 22 8.49 8.08 -9.75
C ILE A 22 7.76 9.09 -10.64
N GLU A 23 7.71 8.86 -11.95
CA GLU A 23 7.02 9.71 -12.92
C GLU A 23 5.53 9.84 -12.63
N THR A 24 4.89 8.77 -12.10
CA THR A 24 3.48 8.85 -11.71
C THR A 24 3.25 9.73 -10.46
N VAL A 25 4.24 9.85 -9.59
CA VAL A 25 4.20 10.79 -8.46
C VAL A 25 4.42 12.22 -8.93
N LEU A 26 5.36 12.43 -9.86
CA LEU A 26 5.60 13.74 -10.46
C LEU A 26 4.39 14.27 -11.24
N SER A 27 3.58 13.38 -11.81
CA SER A 27 2.38 13.73 -12.58
C SER A 27 1.15 14.02 -11.71
N GLN A 28 1.24 13.92 -10.37
CA GLN A 28 0.09 14.17 -9.50
C GLN A 28 -0.38 15.63 -9.60
N THR A 29 -1.71 15.82 -9.73
CA THR A 29 -2.33 17.14 -9.72
C THR A 29 -2.26 17.81 -8.34
N TYR A 30 -2.17 17.01 -7.30
CA TYR A 30 -1.89 17.47 -5.93
C TYR A 30 -0.38 17.72 -5.78
N THR A 31 0.02 18.93 -5.43
CA THR A 31 1.43 19.36 -5.52
C THR A 31 2.21 19.33 -4.20
N ASN A 32 1.53 19.28 -3.04
CA ASN A 32 2.20 19.32 -1.74
C ASN A 32 2.50 17.91 -1.19
N TRP A 33 3.50 17.26 -1.76
CA TRP A 33 3.96 15.93 -1.38
C TRP A 33 5.48 15.86 -1.26
N GLU A 34 5.94 14.87 -0.53
CA GLU A 34 7.32 14.38 -0.52
C GLU A 34 7.34 12.90 -0.87
N LEU A 35 8.32 12.47 -1.69
CA LEU A 35 8.54 11.07 -2.03
C LEU A 35 9.78 10.55 -1.31
N ILE A 36 9.59 9.55 -0.48
CA ILE A 36 10.64 8.93 0.34
C ILE A 36 10.90 7.53 -0.21
N LEU A 37 11.98 7.41 -0.97
CA LEU A 37 12.49 6.16 -1.51
C LEU A 37 13.48 5.57 -0.51
N VAL A 38 13.28 4.32 -0.14
CA VAL A 38 14.22 3.62 0.75
C VAL A 38 14.75 2.39 0.04
N ASP A 39 16.02 2.42 -0.32
CA ASP A 39 16.70 1.29 -0.97
C ASP A 39 17.10 0.25 0.06
N ASP A 40 16.73 -0.99 -0.20
CA ASP A 40 16.96 -2.14 0.68
C ASP A 40 18.13 -3.02 0.18
N GLY A 41 19.21 -2.38 -0.29
CA GLY A 41 20.41 -3.07 -0.76
C GLY A 41 20.27 -3.58 -2.20
N SER A 42 19.76 -2.75 -3.12
CA SER A 42 19.68 -3.11 -4.54
C SER A 42 21.06 -3.32 -5.15
N SER A 43 21.17 -4.33 -6.01
CA SER A 43 22.37 -4.68 -6.76
C SER A 43 22.29 -4.34 -8.26
N ASP A 44 21.12 -3.87 -8.70
CA ASP A 44 20.85 -3.41 -10.07
C ASP A 44 21.03 -1.88 -10.22
N ASN A 45 20.57 -1.31 -11.33
CA ASN A 45 20.69 0.12 -11.62
C ASN A 45 19.66 1.00 -10.88
N SER A 46 18.85 0.46 -9.95
CA SER A 46 17.80 1.22 -9.23
C SER A 46 18.34 2.50 -8.61
N LEU A 47 19.46 2.41 -7.89
CA LEU A 47 20.08 3.57 -7.24
C LEU A 47 20.53 4.66 -8.22
N GLN A 48 21.11 4.26 -9.37
CA GLN A 48 21.54 5.20 -10.39
C GLN A 48 20.35 5.94 -11.01
N ILE A 49 19.25 5.22 -11.26
CA ILE A 49 18.01 5.81 -11.78
C ILE A 49 17.45 6.82 -10.78
N ILE A 50 17.28 6.44 -9.52
CA ILE A 50 16.71 7.29 -8.46
C ILE A 50 17.58 8.54 -8.26
N SER A 51 18.91 8.41 -8.32
CA SER A 51 19.82 9.54 -8.11
C SER A 51 19.60 10.67 -9.12
N LYS A 52 19.18 10.37 -10.35
CA LYS A 52 18.83 11.39 -11.35
C LYS A 52 17.60 12.19 -10.93
N PHE A 53 16.58 11.52 -10.37
CA PHE A 53 15.38 12.19 -9.90
C PHE A 53 15.63 13.03 -8.63
N THR A 54 16.41 12.52 -7.68
CA THR A 54 16.74 13.28 -6.47
C THR A 54 17.59 14.53 -6.76
N ALA A 55 18.44 14.49 -7.79
CA ALA A 55 19.21 15.65 -8.24
C ALA A 55 18.31 16.73 -8.88
N ALA A 56 17.23 16.33 -9.56
CA ALA A 56 16.33 17.22 -10.28
C ALA A 56 15.17 17.76 -9.40
N HIS A 57 14.78 17.05 -8.34
CA HIS A 57 13.58 17.35 -7.55
C HIS A 57 13.86 17.37 -6.04
N LYS A 58 13.68 18.54 -5.41
CA LYS A 58 13.97 18.76 -3.98
C LYS A 58 13.05 18.04 -2.99
N ASN A 59 11.90 17.57 -3.47
CA ASN A 59 10.89 16.82 -2.68
C ASN A 59 10.96 15.31 -2.88
N ILE A 60 12.01 14.81 -3.53
CA ILE A 60 12.32 13.38 -3.66
C ILE A 60 13.56 13.05 -2.85
N PHE A 61 13.44 12.14 -1.91
CA PHE A 61 14.49 11.74 -0.97
C PHE A 61 14.85 10.28 -1.15
N LEU A 62 16.14 9.96 -1.10
CA LEU A 62 16.66 8.61 -1.14
C LEU A 62 17.39 8.30 0.17
N PHE A 63 16.92 7.26 0.84
CA PHE A 63 17.58 6.65 1.99
C PHE A 63 18.03 5.23 1.64
N LYS A 64 19.07 4.73 2.33
CA LYS A 64 19.61 3.39 2.08
C LYS A 64 19.68 2.62 3.38
N ASN A 65 19.24 1.37 3.36
CA ASN A 65 19.55 0.43 4.42
C ASN A 65 20.99 -0.10 4.25
N ALA A 66 21.63 -0.45 5.35
CA ALA A 66 23.00 -1.00 5.31
C ALA A 66 23.05 -2.37 4.61
N GLU A 67 21.96 -3.14 4.73
CA GLU A 67 21.79 -4.47 4.15
C GLU A 67 20.30 -4.71 3.82
N ASN A 68 20.00 -5.77 3.05
CA ASN A 68 18.63 -6.15 2.76
C ASN A 68 17.93 -6.62 4.06
N SER A 69 17.03 -5.77 4.54
CA SER A 69 16.28 -5.94 5.79
C SER A 69 14.83 -6.35 5.57
N GLY A 70 14.37 -6.33 4.32
CA GLY A 70 13.01 -6.66 3.90
C GLY A 70 12.02 -5.50 3.98
N ALA A 71 10.95 -5.60 3.19
CA ALA A 71 9.99 -4.52 2.94
C ALA A 71 9.35 -3.90 4.20
N ALA A 72 9.22 -4.64 5.31
CA ALA A 72 8.66 -4.12 6.56
C ALA A 72 9.60 -3.08 7.21
N ILE A 73 10.88 -3.43 7.35
CA ILE A 73 11.90 -2.55 7.95
C ILE A 73 12.11 -1.35 7.03
N THR A 74 12.18 -1.57 5.74
CA THR A 74 12.35 -0.55 4.71
C THR A 74 11.20 0.47 4.74
N ARG A 75 9.93 0.02 4.85
CA ARG A 75 8.80 0.94 5.04
C ARG A 75 8.85 1.66 6.38
N ASN A 76 9.25 1.00 7.46
CA ASN A 76 9.40 1.63 8.77
C ASN A 76 10.44 2.76 8.72
N ARG A 77 11.57 2.53 8.05
CA ARG A 77 12.58 3.58 7.82
C ARG A 77 11.98 4.76 7.06
N GLY A 78 11.22 4.53 5.99
CA GLY A 78 10.54 5.60 5.27
C GLY A 78 9.53 6.35 6.14
N MET A 79 8.82 5.67 7.03
CA MET A 79 7.91 6.31 8.00
C MET A 79 8.66 7.16 9.04
N GLU A 80 9.86 6.77 9.45
CA GLU A 80 10.68 7.59 10.36
C GLU A 80 11.01 8.95 9.73
N GLU A 81 11.33 8.97 8.45
CA GLU A 81 11.69 10.18 7.69
C GLU A 81 10.48 11.04 7.29
N ALA A 82 9.27 10.46 7.25
CA ALA A 82 8.05 11.12 6.81
C ALA A 82 7.67 12.33 7.69
N LYS A 83 7.34 13.47 7.05
CA LYS A 83 6.95 14.73 7.69
C LYS A 83 5.49 15.11 7.43
N GLY A 84 4.83 14.41 6.52
CA GLY A 84 3.49 14.71 6.07
C GLY A 84 2.41 14.48 7.12
N LYS A 85 1.34 15.28 7.03
CA LYS A 85 0.10 15.02 7.75
C LYS A 85 -0.49 13.67 7.37
N TYR A 86 -0.38 13.32 6.08
CA TYR A 86 -0.85 12.08 5.51
C TYR A 86 0.32 11.19 5.10
N ILE A 87 0.19 9.89 5.32
CA ILE A 87 1.12 8.88 4.83
C ILE A 87 0.42 7.97 3.83
N ALA A 88 1.05 7.82 2.66
CA ALA A 88 0.66 6.94 1.59
C ALA A 88 1.81 5.98 1.25
N PHE A 89 1.48 4.83 0.66
CA PHE A 89 2.46 3.84 0.23
C PHE A 89 2.33 3.58 -1.26
N LEU A 90 3.47 3.48 -1.93
CA LEU A 90 3.56 3.14 -3.35
C LEU A 90 4.71 2.16 -3.52
N ASP A 91 4.44 0.94 -3.93
CA ASP A 91 5.48 -0.04 -4.20
C ASP A 91 6.21 0.31 -5.52
N ALA A 92 7.49 -0.05 -5.64
CA ALA A 92 8.40 0.43 -6.69
C ALA A 92 8.06 -0.04 -8.11
N ASP A 93 7.02 -0.85 -8.27
CA ASP A 93 6.52 -1.41 -9.53
C ASP A 93 5.08 -1.03 -9.85
N ASP A 94 4.41 -0.28 -8.96
CA ASP A 94 3.03 0.15 -9.11
C ASP A 94 2.93 1.57 -9.73
N ILE A 95 1.73 1.90 -10.21
CA ILE A 95 1.43 3.15 -10.91
C ILE A 95 0.24 3.85 -10.26
N TRP A 96 0.36 5.15 -9.98
CA TRP A 96 -0.75 5.99 -9.57
C TRP A 96 -1.34 6.78 -10.74
N PHE A 97 -2.65 7.00 -10.73
CA PHE A 97 -3.28 7.94 -11.65
C PHE A 97 -3.08 9.39 -11.19
N PRO A 98 -2.99 10.34 -12.12
CA PRO A 98 -2.61 11.74 -11.80
C PRO A 98 -3.50 12.41 -10.75
N THR A 99 -4.77 12.06 -10.66
CA THR A 99 -5.75 12.66 -9.74
C THR A 99 -5.87 11.95 -8.39
N LYS A 100 -5.03 10.93 -8.12
CA LYS A 100 -5.19 10.09 -6.93
C LYS A 100 -5.10 10.88 -5.64
N LEU A 101 -4.02 11.60 -5.44
CA LEU A 101 -3.83 12.37 -4.21
C LEU A 101 -4.89 13.45 -4.05
N ASP A 102 -5.20 14.18 -5.09
CA ASP A 102 -6.18 15.25 -5.06
C ASP A 102 -7.57 14.74 -4.63
N LYS A 103 -8.08 13.68 -5.28
CA LYS A 103 -9.37 13.08 -4.94
C LYS A 103 -9.40 12.49 -3.53
N GLN A 104 -8.33 11.79 -3.16
CA GLN A 104 -8.32 11.06 -1.90
C GLN A 104 -8.11 12.00 -0.70
N ILE A 105 -7.16 12.93 -0.79
CA ILE A 105 -6.93 13.94 0.25
C ILE A 105 -8.12 14.91 0.33
N GLY A 106 -8.67 15.35 -0.81
CA GLY A 106 -9.86 16.18 -0.84
C GLY A 106 -11.05 15.54 -0.10
N MET A 107 -11.31 14.25 -0.33
CA MET A 107 -12.34 13.51 0.41
C MET A 107 -12.01 13.39 1.90
N MET A 108 -10.74 13.09 2.26
CA MET A 108 -10.32 12.94 3.66
C MET A 108 -10.47 14.25 4.44
N GLU A 109 -10.07 15.39 3.85
CA GLU A 109 -10.23 16.71 4.48
C GLU A 109 -11.72 17.09 4.62
N ALA A 110 -12.49 16.95 3.54
CA ALA A 110 -13.91 17.35 3.54
C ALA A 110 -14.77 16.52 4.52
N LYS A 111 -14.43 15.27 4.76
CA LYS A 111 -15.18 14.36 5.64
C LYS A 111 -14.48 14.09 6.97
N HIS A 112 -13.36 14.76 7.25
CA HIS A 112 -12.54 14.58 8.44
C HIS A 112 -12.14 13.11 8.69
N LEU A 113 -11.72 12.40 7.62
CA LEU A 113 -11.36 10.98 7.71
C LEU A 113 -9.89 10.81 8.11
N ASP A 114 -9.65 9.78 8.93
CA ASP A 114 -8.28 9.38 9.29
C ASP A 114 -7.70 8.33 8.36
N VAL A 115 -8.55 7.54 7.71
CA VAL A 115 -8.11 6.45 6.81
C VAL A 115 -9.00 6.41 5.58
N SER A 116 -8.39 6.27 4.41
CA SER A 116 -9.08 6.11 3.15
C SER A 116 -8.30 5.17 2.23
N PHE A 117 -8.97 4.57 1.25
CA PHE A 117 -8.41 3.74 0.20
C PHE A 117 -9.24 3.86 -1.06
N SER A 118 -8.79 3.25 -2.16
CA SER A 118 -9.54 3.30 -3.43
C SER A 118 -9.58 1.95 -4.13
N SER A 119 -10.41 1.86 -5.15
CA SER A 119 -10.29 0.80 -6.15
C SER A 119 -9.00 0.96 -6.95
N TYR A 120 -8.58 -0.12 -7.62
CA TYR A 120 -7.41 -0.13 -8.48
C TYR A 120 -7.60 -1.13 -9.62
N ASN A 121 -6.90 -0.92 -10.73
CA ASN A 121 -6.89 -1.86 -11.84
C ASN A 121 -5.70 -2.82 -11.71
N LEU A 122 -5.78 -3.92 -12.43
CA LEU A 122 -4.68 -4.88 -12.55
C LEU A 122 -3.98 -4.70 -13.91
N MET A 123 -2.65 -4.77 -13.88
CA MET A 123 -1.81 -4.82 -15.09
C MET A 123 -0.84 -6.00 -15.01
N ASP A 124 -0.36 -6.46 -16.15
CA ASP A 124 0.67 -7.50 -16.25
C ASP A 124 2.07 -6.95 -15.90
N ALA A 125 3.10 -7.80 -16.01
CA ALA A 125 4.48 -7.42 -15.73
C ALA A 125 5.00 -6.34 -16.71
N GLU A 126 4.51 -6.33 -17.93
CA GLU A 126 4.87 -5.39 -19.00
C GLU A 126 4.12 -4.05 -18.86
N GLY A 127 3.08 -3.99 -18.02
CA GLY A 127 2.27 -2.79 -17.79
C GLY A 127 1.00 -2.70 -18.65
N HIS A 128 0.65 -3.77 -19.38
CA HIS A 128 -0.60 -3.82 -20.12
C HIS A 128 -1.78 -4.09 -19.18
N SER A 129 -2.93 -3.48 -19.46
CA SER A 129 -4.14 -3.70 -18.69
C SER A 129 -4.59 -5.15 -18.80
N LEU A 130 -4.92 -5.75 -17.64
CA LEU A 130 -5.58 -7.06 -17.58
C LEU A 130 -7.11 -6.95 -17.66
N GLU A 131 -7.62 -5.76 -17.97
CA GLU A 131 -9.07 -5.46 -18.04
C GLU A 131 -9.82 -5.87 -16.76
N LYS A 132 -9.15 -5.83 -15.62
CA LYS A 132 -9.69 -6.17 -14.32
C LYS A 132 -9.52 -5.06 -13.32
N LYS A 133 -10.55 -4.86 -12.52
CA LYS A 133 -10.60 -3.90 -11.42
C LYS A 133 -10.88 -4.59 -10.11
N VAL A 134 -10.14 -4.24 -9.09
CA VAL A 134 -10.45 -4.60 -7.70
C VAL A 134 -11.20 -3.44 -7.06
N LYS A 135 -12.49 -3.67 -6.77
CA LYS A 135 -13.37 -2.66 -6.18
C LYS A 135 -13.04 -2.46 -4.70
N ALA A 136 -12.92 -1.22 -4.28
CA ALA A 136 -12.91 -0.85 -2.87
C ALA A 136 -14.29 -1.11 -2.25
N LEU A 137 -14.34 -1.44 -0.96
CA LEU A 137 -15.60 -1.36 -0.20
C LEU A 137 -15.93 0.12 0.03
N GLU A 138 -17.21 0.50 -0.07
CA GLU A 138 -17.64 1.87 0.23
C GLU A 138 -17.26 2.26 1.66
N GLN A 139 -17.49 1.35 2.60
CA GLN A 139 -17.09 1.50 3.99
C GLN A 139 -16.41 0.24 4.50
N LEU A 140 -15.33 0.40 5.25
CA LEU A 140 -14.56 -0.70 5.82
C LEU A 140 -14.58 -0.62 7.34
N THR A 141 -14.98 -1.73 7.98
CA THR A 141 -14.93 -1.86 9.45
C THR A 141 -13.71 -2.69 9.88
N TYR A 142 -13.24 -2.49 11.10
CA TYR A 142 -12.19 -3.32 11.69
C TYR A 142 -12.55 -4.83 11.67
N LYS A 143 -13.81 -5.16 11.99
CA LYS A 143 -14.29 -6.56 11.96
C LYS A 143 -14.22 -7.16 10.55
N LYS A 144 -14.50 -6.37 9.51
CA LYS A 144 -14.40 -6.80 8.12
C LYS A 144 -12.94 -7.00 7.71
N LEU A 145 -12.10 -6.03 8.06
CA LEU A 145 -10.66 -6.07 7.77
C LEU A 145 -9.94 -7.22 8.51
N LEU A 146 -10.40 -7.62 9.71
CA LEU A 146 -9.89 -8.80 10.41
C LEU A 146 -10.08 -10.10 9.63
N LYS A 147 -11.11 -10.19 8.79
CA LYS A 147 -11.37 -11.41 8.01
C LYS A 147 -10.51 -11.51 6.77
N CYS A 148 -10.18 -10.39 6.13
CA CYS A 148 -9.33 -10.34 4.95
C CYS A 148 -8.81 -8.92 4.73
N ASN A 149 -7.61 -8.78 4.14
CA ASN A 149 -7.12 -7.46 3.74
C ASN A 149 -7.92 -6.92 2.55
N TYR A 150 -8.61 -5.81 2.75
CA TYR A 150 -9.39 -5.09 1.73
C TYR A 150 -8.72 -3.80 1.26
N VAL A 151 -7.63 -3.38 1.90
CA VAL A 151 -6.88 -2.19 1.51
C VAL A 151 -5.70 -2.62 0.65
N GLY A 152 -5.73 -2.31 -0.63
CA GLY A 152 -4.55 -2.42 -1.48
C GLY A 152 -3.50 -1.44 -0.97
N ASN A 153 -2.27 -1.90 -0.70
CA ASN A 153 -1.23 -1.06 -0.10
C ASN A 153 -1.01 0.23 -0.89
N LEU A 154 -0.94 0.12 -2.22
CA LEU A 154 -0.78 1.25 -3.15
C LEU A 154 -1.97 2.25 -3.13
N THR A 155 -3.10 1.89 -2.52
CA THR A 155 -4.29 2.75 -2.50
C THR A 155 -4.55 3.40 -1.15
N GLY A 156 -4.01 2.83 -0.08
CA GLY A 156 -4.28 3.29 1.27
C GLY A 156 -3.56 4.59 1.62
N ILE A 157 -4.27 5.48 2.32
CA ILE A 157 -3.72 6.70 2.94
C ILE A 157 -4.25 6.80 4.36
N TYR A 158 -3.40 7.22 5.29
CA TYR A 158 -3.84 7.51 6.65
C TYR A 158 -3.28 8.84 7.17
N ASN A 159 -4.02 9.45 8.12
CA ASN A 159 -3.68 10.69 8.79
C ASN A 159 -2.68 10.41 9.94
N ALA A 160 -1.40 10.70 9.73
CA ALA A 160 -0.37 10.49 10.74
C ALA A 160 -0.41 11.54 11.86
N GLN A 161 -1.00 12.72 11.62
CA GLN A 161 -1.16 13.73 12.65
C GLN A 161 -2.15 13.27 13.74
N THR A 162 -3.21 12.55 13.34
CA THR A 162 -4.23 12.04 14.28
C THR A 162 -3.85 10.68 14.87
N LEU A 163 -3.37 9.75 14.00
CA LEU A 163 -3.13 8.36 14.39
C LEU A 163 -1.69 8.09 14.87
N GLY A 164 -0.78 9.06 14.67
CA GLY A 164 0.65 8.86 14.84
C GLY A 164 1.25 8.01 13.70
N LYS A 165 2.56 7.91 13.66
CA LYS A 165 3.25 6.98 12.74
C LYS A 165 2.96 5.53 13.15
N ILE A 166 2.55 4.70 12.20
CA ILE A 166 2.14 3.31 12.44
C ILE A 166 3.21 2.39 11.89
N TYR A 167 4.11 1.92 12.73
CA TYR A 167 5.16 0.99 12.36
C TYR A 167 4.64 -0.43 12.22
N THR A 168 5.11 -1.13 11.21
CA THR A 168 4.76 -2.53 10.99
C THR A 168 5.68 -3.45 11.77
N LYS A 169 5.14 -4.59 12.25
CA LYS A 169 5.96 -5.66 12.78
C LYS A 169 6.74 -6.34 11.65
N ASN A 170 7.95 -6.81 11.96
CA ASN A 170 8.77 -7.52 10.99
C ASN A 170 8.18 -8.91 10.70
N LEU A 171 7.17 -8.94 9.82
CA LEU A 171 6.67 -10.15 9.19
C LEU A 171 7.16 -10.18 7.75
N ARG A 172 7.60 -11.33 7.26
CA ARG A 172 8.10 -11.47 5.87
C ARG A 172 7.03 -11.11 4.81
N LYS A 173 5.75 -11.37 5.10
CA LYS A 173 4.60 -11.06 4.23
C LYS A 173 3.42 -10.57 5.07
N ARG A 174 2.47 -9.87 4.48
CA ARG A 174 1.24 -9.35 5.12
C ARG A 174 1.45 -8.23 6.15
N GLN A 175 2.63 -7.60 6.16
CA GLN A 175 2.90 -6.45 7.02
C GLN A 175 1.98 -5.27 6.72
N ASP A 176 1.61 -5.06 5.45
CA ASP A 176 0.61 -4.10 5.00
C ASP A 176 -0.75 -4.32 5.67
N TRP A 177 -1.20 -5.58 5.76
CA TRP A 177 -2.46 -5.89 6.43
C TRP A 177 -2.43 -5.52 7.92
N LEU A 178 -1.32 -5.77 8.61
CA LEU A 178 -1.16 -5.36 10.02
C LEU A 178 -1.15 -3.85 10.18
N LEU A 179 -0.52 -3.12 9.27
CA LEU A 179 -0.53 -1.66 9.25
C LEU A 179 -1.97 -1.14 9.15
N TRP A 180 -2.73 -1.63 8.17
CA TRP A 180 -4.12 -1.19 7.97
C TRP A 180 -5.03 -1.62 9.10
N LEU A 181 -4.83 -2.79 9.70
CA LEU A 181 -5.53 -3.20 10.91
C LEU A 181 -5.25 -2.24 12.07
N ALA A 182 -4.01 -1.82 12.25
CA ALA A 182 -3.65 -0.86 13.29
C ALA A 182 -4.26 0.52 13.04
N ALA A 183 -4.23 1.02 11.81
CA ALA A 183 -4.84 2.29 11.43
C ALA A 183 -6.36 2.30 11.66
N VAL A 184 -7.06 1.28 11.13
CA VAL A 184 -8.52 1.14 11.27
C VAL A 184 -8.95 0.87 12.71
N LYS A 185 -8.09 0.29 13.54
CA LYS A 185 -8.38 0.12 14.98
C LYS A 185 -8.24 1.41 15.77
N LYS A 186 -7.32 2.29 15.37
CA LYS A 186 -7.04 3.56 16.07
C LYS A 186 -8.05 4.65 15.74
N THR A 187 -8.54 4.69 14.50
CA THR A 187 -9.48 5.74 14.10
C THR A 187 -10.84 5.58 14.76
N LYS A 188 -11.46 6.73 15.08
CA LYS A 188 -12.86 6.83 15.50
C LYS A 188 -13.75 7.26 14.34
N GLN A 189 -13.16 7.63 13.20
CA GLN A 189 -13.86 8.10 12.02
C GLN A 189 -14.23 6.92 11.10
N PRO A 190 -15.24 7.08 10.22
CA PRO A 190 -15.50 6.11 9.17
C PRO A 190 -14.29 5.89 8.28
N VAL A 191 -14.07 4.65 7.84
CA VAL A 191 -13.06 4.32 6.83
C VAL A 191 -13.76 4.12 5.51
N LEU A 192 -13.55 5.04 4.55
CA LEU A 192 -14.27 5.08 3.29
C LEU A 192 -13.35 4.73 2.12
N GLY A 193 -13.89 3.95 1.17
CA GLY A 193 -13.23 3.61 -0.07
C GLY A 193 -13.79 4.38 -1.27
N ILE A 194 -12.92 4.96 -2.09
CA ILE A 194 -13.27 5.59 -3.35
C ILE A 194 -13.50 4.49 -4.39
N GLN A 195 -14.67 4.52 -5.04
CA GLN A 195 -15.07 3.49 -5.99
C GLN A 195 -14.37 3.63 -7.35
N GLU A 196 -13.81 4.79 -7.64
CA GLU A 196 -12.97 5.01 -8.82
C GLU A 196 -11.61 4.31 -8.65
N SER A 197 -11.08 3.75 -9.74
CA SER A 197 -9.70 3.25 -9.73
C SER A 197 -8.74 4.43 -9.77
N LEU A 198 -7.85 4.49 -8.79
CA LEU A 198 -6.86 5.57 -8.67
C LEU A 198 -5.41 5.07 -8.82
N ALA A 199 -5.24 3.78 -9.11
CA ALA A 199 -3.94 3.15 -9.29
C ALA A 199 -4.02 1.91 -10.19
N ASN A 200 -2.89 1.49 -10.74
CA ASN A 200 -2.68 0.19 -11.38
C ASN A 200 -1.72 -0.64 -10.52
N TYR A 201 -2.14 -1.85 -10.18
CA TYR A 201 -1.34 -2.84 -9.45
C TYR A 201 -0.70 -3.81 -10.44
N ARG A 202 0.63 -3.95 -10.37
CA ARG A 202 1.39 -4.83 -11.27
C ARG A 202 1.42 -6.26 -10.74
N LEU A 203 0.99 -7.21 -11.56
CA LEU A 203 1.11 -8.63 -11.29
C LEU A 203 2.41 -9.15 -11.90
N GLN A 204 3.37 -9.53 -11.04
CA GLN A 204 4.59 -10.20 -11.47
C GLN A 204 4.47 -11.70 -11.20
N SER A 205 4.97 -12.54 -12.13
CA SER A 205 4.99 -14.01 -11.99
C SER A 205 5.73 -14.45 -10.72
N ASP A 206 6.81 -13.74 -10.39
CA ASP A 206 7.67 -14.03 -9.24
C ASP A 206 7.28 -13.25 -7.97
N SER A 207 6.10 -12.59 -8.00
CA SER A 207 5.65 -11.81 -6.84
C SER A 207 5.53 -12.69 -5.60
N MET A 208 5.85 -12.11 -4.45
CA MET A 208 5.73 -12.79 -3.14
C MET A 208 4.32 -13.34 -2.88
N SER A 209 3.31 -12.92 -3.64
CA SER A 209 1.90 -13.35 -3.53
C SER A 209 1.51 -14.50 -4.46
N ALA A 210 2.36 -14.92 -5.40
CA ALA A 210 2.03 -15.95 -6.39
C ALA A 210 1.80 -17.36 -5.77
N ASN A 211 2.50 -17.70 -4.68
CA ASN A 211 2.36 -19.01 -4.01
C ASN A 211 1.16 -19.03 -3.04
N LYS A 212 0.01 -19.56 -3.50
CA LYS A 212 -1.25 -19.62 -2.73
C LYS A 212 -1.16 -20.47 -1.46
N PHE A 213 -0.45 -21.59 -1.47
CA PHE A 213 -0.29 -22.46 -0.28
C PHE A 213 0.62 -21.82 0.77
N GLY A 214 1.70 -21.17 0.34
CA GLY A 214 2.56 -20.41 1.25
C GLY A 214 1.83 -19.27 1.96
N LEU A 215 0.79 -18.69 1.34
CA LEU A 215 0.01 -17.61 1.92
C LEU A 215 -0.77 -18.01 3.18
N ILE A 216 -1.19 -19.29 3.31
CA ILE A 216 -1.92 -19.78 4.51
C ILE A 216 -1.07 -19.54 5.77
N LYS A 217 0.22 -19.94 5.74
CA LYS A 217 1.16 -19.74 6.85
C LYS A 217 1.31 -18.27 7.21
N TYR A 218 1.45 -17.39 6.20
CA TYR A 218 1.62 -15.96 6.45
C TYR A 218 0.32 -15.30 6.96
N ASN A 219 -0.85 -15.73 6.49
CA ASN A 219 -2.12 -15.24 7.01
C ASN A 219 -2.34 -15.68 8.47
N TYR A 220 -1.97 -16.93 8.82
CA TYR A 220 -1.98 -17.37 10.22
C TYR A 220 -1.04 -16.52 11.10
N SER A 221 0.15 -16.17 10.58
CA SER A 221 1.10 -15.31 11.30
C SER A 221 0.55 -13.90 11.58
N VAL A 222 -0.35 -13.36 10.73
CA VAL A 222 -1.05 -12.10 11.03
C VAL A 222 -1.80 -12.21 12.36
N TYR A 223 -2.54 -13.28 12.57
CA TYR A 223 -3.33 -13.46 13.81
C TYR A 223 -2.45 -13.85 14.98
N LYS A 224 -1.58 -14.86 14.80
CA LYS A 224 -0.79 -15.43 15.91
C LYS A 224 0.33 -14.49 16.36
N THR A 225 1.15 -14.03 15.41
CA THR A 225 2.33 -13.21 15.71
C THR A 225 2.00 -11.71 15.66
N GLY A 226 1.29 -11.29 14.62
CA GLY A 226 0.94 -9.88 14.40
C GLY A 226 -0.01 -9.35 15.47
N LEU A 227 -1.16 -10.00 15.64
CA LEU A 227 -2.22 -9.60 16.59
C LEU A 227 -2.11 -10.25 17.96
N GLN A 228 -1.18 -11.21 18.15
CA GLN A 228 -0.95 -11.94 19.40
C GLN A 228 -2.20 -12.68 19.91
N PHE A 229 -3.03 -13.20 19.00
CA PHE A 229 -4.19 -13.99 19.39
C PHE A 229 -3.78 -15.36 19.93
N SER A 230 -4.61 -15.95 20.81
CA SER A 230 -4.46 -17.35 21.22
C SER A 230 -4.52 -18.27 19.98
N THR A 231 -4.00 -19.49 20.06
CA THR A 231 -4.04 -20.46 18.97
C THR A 231 -5.47 -20.71 18.49
N VAL A 232 -6.42 -20.93 19.43
CA VAL A 232 -7.83 -21.17 19.13
C VAL A 232 -8.44 -19.98 18.36
N LYS A 233 -8.21 -18.76 18.86
CA LYS A 233 -8.70 -17.53 18.20
C LYS A 233 -8.06 -17.34 16.81
N SER A 234 -6.79 -17.66 16.68
CA SER A 234 -6.09 -17.56 15.37
C SER A 234 -6.67 -18.54 14.36
N LEU A 235 -6.94 -19.79 14.77
CA LEU A 235 -7.59 -20.80 13.91
C LEU A 235 -9.01 -20.39 13.53
N TYR A 236 -9.80 -19.86 14.47
CA TYR A 236 -11.12 -19.32 14.18
C TYR A 236 -11.07 -18.24 13.09
N TYR A 237 -10.16 -17.26 13.23
CA TYR A 237 -10.02 -16.22 12.20
C TYR A 237 -9.46 -16.75 10.88
N MET A 238 -8.66 -17.82 10.88
CA MET A 238 -8.24 -18.50 9.64
C MET A 238 -9.43 -19.10 8.87
N VAL A 239 -10.40 -19.71 9.57
CA VAL A 239 -11.61 -20.23 8.94
C VAL A 239 -12.42 -19.06 8.33
N LEU A 240 -12.59 -17.98 9.08
CA LEU A 240 -13.28 -16.78 8.58
C LEU A 240 -12.54 -16.16 7.39
N PHE A 241 -11.20 -16.13 7.43
CA PHE A 241 -10.38 -15.66 6.31
C PHE A 241 -10.59 -16.49 5.05
N LEU A 242 -10.55 -17.82 5.17
CA LEU A 242 -10.76 -18.72 4.02
C LEU A 242 -12.15 -18.51 3.39
N TYR A 243 -13.18 -18.44 4.21
CA TYR A 243 -14.54 -18.16 3.73
C TYR A 243 -14.61 -16.80 3.02
N GLU A 244 -14.10 -15.77 3.68
CA GLU A 244 -14.10 -14.40 3.15
C GLU A 244 -13.31 -14.27 1.85
N TYR A 245 -12.14 -14.90 1.76
CA TYR A 245 -11.26 -14.89 0.59
C TYR A 245 -11.90 -15.60 -0.62
N LEU A 246 -12.46 -16.79 -0.39
CA LEU A 246 -12.98 -17.63 -1.46
C LEU A 246 -14.36 -17.18 -1.96
N PHE A 247 -15.25 -16.78 -1.07
CA PHE A 247 -16.66 -16.58 -1.41
C PHE A 247 -17.11 -15.11 -1.43
N VAL A 248 -16.37 -14.22 -0.77
CA VAL A 248 -16.77 -12.81 -0.64
C VAL A 248 -15.82 -11.89 -1.39
N LYS A 249 -14.53 -11.90 -1.04
CA LYS A 249 -13.55 -10.98 -1.62
C LYS A 249 -13.32 -11.22 -3.11
N SER A 250 -13.40 -12.46 -3.57
CA SER A 250 -13.27 -12.80 -4.99
C SER A 250 -14.27 -12.05 -5.87
N LYS A 251 -15.46 -11.72 -5.37
CA LYS A 251 -16.49 -10.95 -6.08
C LYS A 251 -16.15 -9.46 -6.24
N ASN A 252 -15.15 -8.95 -5.52
CA ASN A 252 -14.72 -7.56 -5.65
C ASN A 252 -13.79 -7.36 -6.88
N THR A 253 -13.28 -8.44 -7.46
CA THR A 253 -12.56 -8.35 -8.73
C THR A 253 -13.58 -8.52 -9.86
N ILE A 254 -13.72 -7.49 -10.67
CA ILE A 254 -14.64 -7.43 -11.79
C ILE A 254 -13.89 -7.17 -13.09
N ASP A 255 -14.47 -7.63 -14.21
CA ASP A 255 -13.95 -7.29 -15.52
C ASP A 255 -14.33 -5.83 -15.86
N LEU A 256 -13.44 -5.12 -16.50
CA LEU A 256 -13.71 -3.81 -17.07
C LEU A 256 -14.40 -3.99 -18.43
N PRO A 257 -15.30 -3.07 -18.82
CA PRO A 257 -15.86 -3.12 -20.17
C PRO A 257 -14.71 -3.01 -21.19
N LYS A 258 -14.75 -3.86 -22.20
CA LYS A 258 -13.85 -3.75 -23.35
C LYS A 258 -14.14 -2.43 -24.07
N ILE A 259 -13.13 -1.59 -24.20
CA ILE A 259 -13.20 -0.34 -24.97
C ILE A 259 -13.00 -0.67 -26.46
#